data_dec8be00ba115feb0d7c011b0a5dd279
#
_entry.id   dec8be00ba115feb0d7c011b0a5dd279
#
_cell.length_a   1.000
_cell.length_b   1.000
_cell.length_c   1.000
_cell.angle_alpha   90.00
_cell.angle_beta   90.00
_cell.angle_gamma   90.00
#
_symmetry.space_group_name_H-M   'P 1'
#
loop_
_entity.id
_entity.type
_entity.pdbx_description
1 polymer ?
#
loop_
_entity_poly.entity_id
_entity_poly.type
_entity_poly.pdbx_seq_one_letter_code
_entity_poly.pdbx_strand_id
1 'polypeptide(L)' 'MITIKLAIHADGSKRWYQNDKYHRDNDQPAVIHANGSKYWFQNGEYHRDNDQPAIINANGSKFWYQNDKFIKQESK' A
#
# COMPACT_ATOMS: atom_id res chain seq x y z
N MET A 1 -13.04 14.14 12.74
CA MET A 1 -11.67 14.05 13.27
C MET A 1 -10.94 12.89 12.58
N ILE A 2 -9.70 13.12 12.19
CA ILE A 2 -8.88 12.08 11.54
C ILE A 2 -8.12 11.31 12.63
N THR A 3 -8.24 9.99 12.62
CA THR A 3 -7.49 9.12 13.51
C THR A 3 -6.45 8.36 12.70
N ILE A 4 -5.18 8.53 13.04
CA ILE A 4 -4.07 7.86 12.37
C ILE A 4 -3.49 6.82 13.32
N LYS A 5 -3.23 5.61 12.79
CA LYS A 5 -2.72 4.52 13.58
C LYS A 5 -1.66 3.75 12.81
N LEU A 6 -0.57 3.42 13.47
CA LEU A 6 0.44 2.50 12.95
C LEU A 6 0.40 1.23 13.77
N ALA A 7 0.25 0.09 13.10
CA ALA A 7 0.33 -1.23 13.73
C ALA A 7 1.61 -1.93 13.27
N ILE A 8 2.40 -2.38 14.23
CA ILE A 8 3.63 -3.15 13.95
C ILE A 8 3.39 -4.57 14.45
N HIS A 9 3.49 -5.54 13.55
CA HIS A 9 3.23 -6.94 13.86
C HIS A 9 4.51 -7.65 14.28
N ALA A 10 4.35 -8.78 14.97
CA ALA A 10 5.48 -9.55 15.49
C ALA A 10 6.44 -10.03 14.40
N ASP A 11 5.95 -10.24 13.17
CA ASP A 11 6.77 -10.66 12.03
C ASP A 11 7.54 -9.51 11.38
N GLY A 12 7.36 -8.26 11.88
CA GLY A 12 8.00 -7.07 11.31
C GLY A 12 7.15 -6.31 10.31
N SER A 13 5.96 -6.82 9.96
CA SER A 13 5.06 -6.10 9.07
C SER A 13 4.55 -4.83 9.72
N LYS A 14 4.36 -3.79 8.90
CA LYS A 14 3.84 -2.49 9.36
C LYS A 14 2.62 -2.12 8.53
N ARG A 15 1.60 -1.58 9.20
CA ARG A 15 0.35 -1.17 8.57
C ARG A 15 -0.09 0.17 9.10
N TRP A 16 -0.40 1.09 8.19
CA TRP A 16 -0.87 2.43 8.53
C TRP A 16 -2.35 2.56 8.22
N TYR A 17 -3.08 3.12 9.15
CA TYR A 17 -4.53 3.29 9.05
C TYR A 17 -4.90 4.74 9.22
N GLN A 18 -5.96 5.16 8.52
CA GLN A 18 -6.63 6.43 8.78
C GLN A 18 -8.12 6.14 8.85
N ASN A 19 -8.75 6.50 9.99
CA ASN A 19 -10.16 6.22 10.25
C ASN A 19 -10.51 4.75 10.00
N ASP A 20 -9.66 3.84 10.53
CA ASP A 20 -9.81 2.39 10.47
C ASP A 20 -9.70 1.77 9.07
N LYS A 21 -9.19 2.53 8.11
CA LYS A 21 -8.95 2.02 6.75
C LYS A 21 -7.46 2.14 6.43
N TYR A 22 -6.94 1.21 5.66
CA TYR A 22 -5.56 1.33 5.18
C TYR A 22 -5.40 2.63 4.43
N HIS A 23 -4.44 3.43 4.86
CA HIS A 23 -4.21 4.73 4.25
C HIS A 23 -2.87 5.29 4.70
N ARG A 24 -2.11 5.85 3.76
CA ARG A 24 -0.92 6.60 4.12
C ARG A 24 -0.66 7.67 3.07
N ASP A 25 -0.35 8.88 3.53
CA ASP A 25 -0.12 10.02 2.67
C ASP A 25 1.35 10.15 2.26
N ASN A 26 1.63 11.17 1.46
CA ASN A 26 2.99 11.51 1.01
C ASN A 26 3.65 10.42 0.18
N ASP A 27 2.85 9.72 -0.63
CA ASP A 27 3.31 8.67 -1.53
C ASP A 27 4.06 7.54 -0.81
N GLN A 28 3.68 7.29 0.45
CA GLN A 28 4.26 6.22 1.25
C GLN A 28 3.34 4.99 1.22
N PRO A 29 3.89 3.77 1.29
CA PRO A 29 3.03 2.58 1.33
C PRO A 29 2.29 2.48 2.66
N ALA A 30 1.01 2.08 2.58
CA ALA A 30 0.20 1.87 3.78
C ALA A 30 0.45 0.53 4.43
N VAL A 31 0.99 -0.45 3.67
CA VAL A 31 1.36 -1.76 4.20
C VAL A 31 2.76 -2.11 3.71
N ILE A 32 3.62 -2.51 4.63
CA ILE A 32 4.95 -3.04 4.33
C ILE A 32 5.05 -4.41 4.99
N HIS A 33 5.12 -5.47 4.17
CA HIS A 33 5.25 -6.82 4.69
C HIS A 33 6.68 -7.12 5.13
N ALA A 34 6.83 -8.10 6.02
CA ALA A 34 8.14 -8.52 6.51
C ALA A 34 9.07 -8.95 5.38
N ASN A 35 8.54 -9.47 4.28
CA ASN A 35 9.34 -9.88 3.12
C ASN A 35 9.74 -8.75 2.19
N GLY A 36 9.34 -7.50 2.52
CA GLY A 36 9.66 -6.32 1.71
C GLY A 36 8.61 -5.90 0.71
N SER A 37 7.53 -6.67 0.54
CA SER A 37 6.43 -6.27 -0.33
C SER A 37 5.76 -5.01 0.21
N LYS A 38 5.35 -4.11 -0.69
CA LYS A 38 4.77 -2.81 -0.34
C LYS A 38 3.45 -2.60 -1.05
N TYR A 39 2.48 -2.05 -0.34
CA TYR A 39 1.14 -1.80 -0.87
C TYR A 39 0.72 -0.39 -0.54
N TRP A 40 0.24 0.34 -1.55
CA TRP A 40 -0.26 1.70 -1.41
C TRP A 40 -1.77 1.68 -1.38
N PHE A 41 -2.33 2.29 -0.34
CA PHE A 41 -3.79 2.38 -0.15
C PHE A 41 -4.20 3.81 0.13
N GLN A 42 -5.38 4.19 -0.37
CA GLN A 42 -6.06 5.42 0.00
C GLN A 42 -7.49 5.03 0.40
N ASN A 43 -7.86 5.33 1.65
CA ASN A 43 -9.19 5.03 2.18
C ASN A 43 -9.59 3.56 2.01
N GLY A 44 -8.64 2.64 2.20
CA GLY A 44 -8.87 1.20 2.11
C GLY A 44 -8.85 0.64 0.69
N GLU A 45 -8.59 1.45 -0.32
CA GLU A 45 -8.54 1.01 -1.72
C GLU A 45 -7.12 1.09 -2.25
N TYR A 46 -6.72 0.11 -3.04
CA TYR A 46 -5.45 0.17 -3.74
C TYR A 46 -5.40 1.40 -4.63
N HIS A 47 -4.41 2.25 -4.41
CA HIS A 47 -4.31 3.49 -5.15
C HIS A 47 -2.91 4.08 -5.02
N ARG A 48 -2.34 4.51 -6.13
CA ARG A 48 -1.11 5.29 -6.10
C ARG A 48 -1.08 6.22 -7.31
N ASP A 49 -0.72 7.47 -7.05
CA ASP A 49 -0.71 8.53 -8.06
C ASP A 49 0.60 8.55 -8.83
N ASN A 50 0.65 9.45 -9.82
CA ASN A 50 1.86 9.75 -10.60
C ASN A 50 2.36 8.55 -11.40
N ASP A 51 1.44 7.73 -11.91
CA ASP A 51 1.75 6.57 -12.75
C ASP A 51 2.71 5.58 -12.07
N GLN A 52 2.61 5.49 -10.74
CA GLN A 52 3.42 4.58 -9.95
C GLN A 52 2.62 3.34 -9.57
N PRO A 53 3.26 2.18 -9.35
CA PRO A 53 2.54 0.97 -8.95
C PRO A 53 2.01 1.05 -7.53
N ALA A 54 0.78 0.56 -7.32
CA ALA A 54 0.18 0.48 -5.99
C ALA A 54 0.62 -0.76 -5.22
N ILE A 55 1.15 -1.77 -5.92
CA ILE A 55 1.69 -2.98 -5.32
C ILE A 55 3.09 -3.22 -5.89
N ILE A 56 4.06 -3.39 -5.01
CA ILE A 56 5.41 -3.84 -5.39
C ILE A 56 5.70 -5.06 -4.54
N ASN A 57 5.74 -6.24 -5.17
CA ASN A 57 6.02 -7.49 -4.47
C ASN A 57 7.52 -7.64 -4.22
N ALA A 58 7.86 -8.47 -3.22
CA ALA A 58 9.26 -8.71 -2.86
C ALA A 58 10.08 -9.26 -4.03
N ASN A 59 9.44 -9.97 -4.97
CA ASN A 59 10.13 -10.50 -6.16
C ASN A 59 10.28 -9.48 -7.29
N GLY A 60 9.81 -8.24 -7.09
CA GLY A 60 9.91 -7.17 -8.08
C GLY A 60 8.70 -7.02 -9.00
N SER A 61 7.71 -7.90 -8.92
CA SER A 61 6.47 -7.74 -9.71
C SER A 61 5.73 -6.49 -9.26
N LYS A 62 5.12 -5.78 -10.21
CA LYS A 62 4.45 -4.50 -9.93
C LYS A 62 3.04 -4.51 -10.51
N PHE A 63 2.12 -3.92 -9.76
CA PHE A 63 0.71 -3.82 -10.18
C PHE A 63 0.23 -2.40 -9.97
N TRP A 64 -0.41 -1.84 -11.00
CA TRP A 64 -0.97 -0.49 -10.96
C TRP A 64 -2.46 -0.54 -10.70
N TYR A 65 -2.91 0.24 -9.72
CA TYR A 65 -4.33 0.35 -9.35
C TYR A 65 -4.70 1.79 -9.10
N GLN A 66 -5.94 2.13 -9.43
CA GLN A 66 -6.57 3.40 -9.07
C GLN A 66 -7.93 3.08 -8.48
N ASN A 67 -8.15 3.46 -7.21
CA ASN A 67 -9.42 3.23 -6.50
C ASN A 67 -9.87 1.78 -6.64
N ASP A 68 -8.96 0.82 -6.34
CA ASP A 68 -9.17 -0.63 -6.43
C ASP A 68 -9.34 -1.16 -7.85
N LYS A 69 -9.19 -0.32 -8.86
CA LYS A 69 -9.34 -0.77 -10.25
C LYS A 69 -7.98 -1.10 -10.83
N PHE A 70 -7.84 -2.32 -11.32
CA PHE A 70 -6.61 -2.79 -11.97
C PHE A 70 -6.35 -2.05 -13.27
N ILE A 71 -5.12 -1.57 -13.46
CA ILE A 71 -4.72 -0.84 -14.66
C ILE A 71 -3.77 -1.67 -15.51
N LYS A 72 -2.66 -2.10 -14.91
CA LYS A 72 -1.66 -2.90 -15.63
C LYS A 72 -0.75 -3.62 -14.63
N GLN A 73 0.02 -4.56 -15.16
CA GLN A 73 0.96 -5.37 -14.41
C GLN A 73 2.28 -5.47 -15.14
N GLU A 74 3.38 -5.44 -14.38
CA GLU A 74 4.70 -5.75 -14.88
C GLU A 74 5.28 -6.88 -14.05
N SER A 75 5.61 -7.98 -14.70
CA SER A 75 6.33 -9.07 -14.04
C SER A 75 7.82 -8.78 -14.06
N LYS A 76 8.48 -9.20 -13.04
CA LYS A 76 9.91 -9.01 -12.95
C LYS A 76 10.62 -9.86 -14.01
#